data_835d8ff931eab65ad4d050df8da6c21b
#
_entry.id   835d8ff931eab65ad4d050df8da6c21b
#
_cell.length_a   1.000
_cell.length_b   1.000
_cell.length_c   1.000
_cell.angle_alpha   90.00
_cell.angle_beta   90.00
_cell.angle_gamma   90.00
#
_symmetry.space_group_name_H-M   'P 1'
#
loop_
_entity.id
_entity.type
_entity.pdbx_description
1 polymer ?
#
loop_
_entity_poly.entity_id
_entity_poly.type
_entity_poly.pdbx_seq_one_letter_code
_entity_poly.pdbx_strand_id
1 'polypeptide(L)'
;GICISDEVQVGGGRVGKSFWGFQAHNVIPDIITIGKPLGNGHPIGAVICKKEIAESFANGMEFFNTFGGNPVSCSIALQVIKTVKRKKLQKNAKLVGNYFKNELIKLAFRAHLINL
;
A
#
# COMPACT_ATOMS: atom_id res chain seq x y z
N GLY A 1 -1.00 -22.57 6.02
CA GLY A 1 -1.87 -21.59 5.34
C GLY A 1 -1.04 -20.52 4.63
N ILE A 2 -1.67 -19.72 3.79
CA ILE A 2 -1.04 -18.61 3.05
C ILE A 2 -1.52 -17.29 3.65
N CYS A 3 -0.61 -16.38 3.95
CA CYS A 3 -0.90 -15.04 4.43
C CYS A 3 -0.90 -14.06 3.26
N ILE A 4 -2.02 -13.39 3.02
CA ILE A 4 -2.15 -12.37 1.97
C ILE A 4 -2.31 -11.00 2.63
N SER A 5 -1.45 -10.04 2.28
CA SER A 5 -1.60 -8.64 2.67
C SER A 5 -2.22 -7.84 1.54
N ASP A 6 -3.43 -7.34 1.76
CA ASP A 6 -4.07 -6.42 0.83
C ASP A 6 -3.61 -4.99 1.14
N GLU A 7 -2.66 -4.51 0.34
CA GLU A 7 -2.07 -3.17 0.45
C GLU A 7 -2.77 -2.12 -0.44
N VAL A 8 -3.90 -2.49 -1.06
CA VAL A 8 -4.61 -1.64 -2.01
C VAL A 8 -5.06 -0.30 -1.40
N GLN A 9 -5.32 -0.24 -0.09
CA GLN A 9 -5.68 1.00 0.60
C GLN A 9 -4.55 1.59 1.45
N VAL A 10 -3.72 0.75 2.06
CA VAL A 10 -2.77 1.16 3.09
C VAL A 10 -1.34 1.25 2.60
N GLY A 11 -1.03 0.65 1.47
CA GLY A 11 0.32 0.64 0.89
C GLY A 11 0.79 1.98 0.34
N GLY A 12 2.06 2.05 -0.03
CA GLY A 12 2.66 3.23 -0.63
C GLY A 12 2.97 4.37 0.34
N GLY A 13 3.15 4.06 1.64
CA GLY A 13 3.54 5.04 2.66
C GLY A 13 2.37 5.78 3.31
N ARG A 14 1.10 5.41 3.03
CA ARG A 14 -0.09 6.08 3.59
C ARG A 14 -0.16 6.03 5.10
N VAL A 15 0.24 4.91 5.70
CA VAL A 15 0.22 4.75 7.17
C VAL A 15 1.30 5.55 7.88
N GLY A 16 2.21 6.17 7.15
CA GLY A 16 3.23 7.07 7.69
C GLY A 16 4.33 6.37 8.48
N LYS A 17 4.00 5.41 9.35
CA LYS A 17 4.95 4.64 10.16
C LYS A 17 5.83 3.74 9.29
N SER A 18 5.24 3.12 8.28
CA SER A 18 5.89 2.17 7.36
C SER A 18 5.45 2.44 5.92
N PHE A 19 6.19 1.90 4.94
CA PHE A 19 5.84 2.02 3.53
C PHE A 19 4.69 1.07 3.16
N TRP A 20 4.70 -0.14 3.74
CA TRP A 20 3.64 -1.14 3.61
C TRP A 20 2.91 -1.32 4.94
N GLY A 21 1.62 -1.56 4.89
CA GLY A 21 0.80 -1.74 6.10
C GLY A 21 1.24 -2.93 6.94
N PHE A 22 1.56 -4.06 6.30
CA PHE A 22 2.01 -5.27 6.99
C PHE A 22 3.27 -5.06 7.86
N GLN A 23 4.14 -4.13 7.48
CA GLN A 23 5.35 -3.81 8.25
C GLN A 23 5.03 -3.24 9.65
N ALA A 24 3.86 -2.61 9.81
CA ALA A 24 3.43 -2.08 11.10
C ALA A 24 3.09 -3.20 12.12
N HIS A 25 2.84 -4.40 11.62
CA HIS A 25 2.48 -5.59 12.42
C HIS A 25 3.60 -6.61 12.54
N ASN A 26 4.80 -6.32 12.00
CA ASN A 26 5.95 -7.22 11.97
C ASN A 26 5.63 -8.58 11.30
N VAL A 27 4.76 -8.58 10.30
CA VAL A 27 4.40 -9.75 9.51
C VAL A 27 5.12 -9.71 8.18
N ILE A 28 5.51 -10.88 7.67
CA ILE A 28 6.00 -11.04 6.30
C ILE A 28 4.95 -11.88 5.55
N PRO A 29 4.14 -11.28 4.69
CA PRO A 29 3.10 -12.01 3.96
C PRO A 29 3.70 -12.88 2.86
N ASP A 30 2.94 -13.88 2.43
CA ASP A 30 3.29 -14.75 1.31
C ASP A 30 2.91 -14.09 -0.03
N ILE A 31 1.83 -13.31 -0.02
CA ILE A 31 1.33 -12.55 -1.16
C ILE A 31 1.00 -11.11 -0.72
N ILE A 32 1.30 -10.16 -1.59
CA ILE A 32 0.94 -8.75 -1.41
C ILE A 32 0.16 -8.31 -2.65
N THR A 33 -1.03 -7.73 -2.45
CA THR A 33 -1.79 -7.10 -3.52
C THR A 33 -1.65 -5.58 -3.44
N ILE A 34 -1.42 -4.94 -4.56
CA ILE A 34 -1.19 -3.49 -4.66
C ILE A 34 -2.09 -2.92 -5.75
N GLY A 35 -2.63 -1.73 -5.52
CA GLY A 35 -3.47 -1.06 -6.51
C GLY A 35 -3.54 0.42 -6.24
N LYS A 36 -4.66 1.04 -6.50
CA LYS A 36 -5.03 2.45 -6.27
C LYS A 36 -3.88 3.45 -6.15
N PRO A 37 -3.15 3.56 -5.01
CA PRO A 37 -2.06 4.52 -4.84
C PRO A 37 -0.89 4.27 -5.79
N LEU A 38 -0.72 3.04 -6.30
CA LEU A 38 0.37 2.70 -7.21
C LEU A 38 0.29 3.51 -8.52
N GLY A 39 -0.91 3.71 -9.04
CA GLY A 39 -1.13 4.46 -10.28
C GLY A 39 -1.42 5.94 -10.07
N ASN A 40 -1.76 6.37 -8.83
CA ASN A 40 -2.18 7.75 -8.53
C ASN A 40 -3.25 8.29 -9.50
N GLY A 41 -4.28 7.49 -9.75
CA GLY A 41 -5.37 7.77 -10.69
C GLY A 41 -5.28 7.02 -12.01
N HIS A 42 -4.10 6.53 -12.40
CA HIS A 42 -3.96 5.61 -13.54
C HIS A 42 -4.34 4.18 -13.12
N PRO A 43 -5.13 3.45 -13.93
CA PRO A 43 -5.54 2.09 -13.59
C PRO A 43 -4.36 1.11 -13.67
N ILE A 44 -3.92 0.62 -12.53
CA ILE A 44 -2.87 -0.38 -12.41
C ILE A 44 -3.04 -1.15 -11.11
N GLY A 45 -2.84 -2.47 -11.18
CA GLY A 45 -2.69 -3.35 -10.04
C GLY A 45 -1.45 -4.21 -10.18
N ALA A 46 -0.95 -4.71 -9.06
CA ALA A 46 0.18 -5.61 -9.03
C ALA A 46 0.01 -6.64 -7.91
N VAL A 47 0.56 -7.82 -8.12
CA VAL A 47 0.69 -8.88 -7.13
C VAL A 47 2.16 -9.21 -6.98
N ILE A 48 2.63 -9.26 -5.75
CA ILE A 48 3.97 -9.70 -5.39
C ILE A 48 3.80 -10.95 -4.52
N CYS A 49 4.46 -12.03 -4.85
CA CYS A 49 4.37 -13.25 -4.06
C CYS A 49 5.72 -13.94 -3.92
N LYS A 50 5.81 -14.88 -2.99
CA LYS A 50 6.96 -15.77 -2.88
C LYS A 50 7.11 -16.60 -4.15
N LYS A 51 8.37 -16.97 -4.44
CA LYS A 51 8.72 -17.71 -5.66
C LYS A 51 7.96 -19.03 -5.79
N GLU A 52 7.84 -19.77 -4.71
CA GLU A 52 7.17 -21.08 -4.68
C GLU A 52 5.67 -20.96 -5.05
N ILE A 53 5.05 -19.85 -4.69
CA ILE A 53 3.65 -19.57 -5.04
C ILE A 53 3.53 -19.25 -6.53
N ALA A 54 4.45 -18.44 -7.06
CA ALA A 54 4.48 -18.14 -8.49
C ALA A 54 4.74 -19.39 -9.33
N GLU A 55 5.64 -20.26 -8.89
CA GLU A 55 5.93 -21.54 -9.56
C GLU A 55 4.72 -22.50 -9.52
N SER A 56 3.97 -22.53 -8.43
CA SER A 56 2.73 -23.29 -8.32
C SER A 56 1.63 -22.79 -9.27
N PHE A 57 1.62 -21.48 -9.57
CA PHE A 57 0.71 -20.91 -10.55
C PHE A 57 1.08 -21.26 -12.00
N ALA A 58 2.35 -21.53 -12.27
CA ALA A 58 2.85 -21.95 -13.59
C ALA A 58 2.55 -23.43 -13.85
N ASN A 59 1.26 -23.78 -13.94
CA ASN A 59 0.75 -25.15 -14.01
C ASN A 59 0.59 -25.69 -15.44
N GLY A 60 1.19 -25.05 -16.43
CA GLY A 60 1.11 -25.42 -17.85
C GLY A 60 -0.03 -24.76 -18.61
N MET A 61 -0.96 -24.08 -17.95
CA MET A 61 -1.96 -23.21 -18.59
C MET A 61 -1.35 -21.81 -18.81
N GLU A 62 -1.49 -21.30 -20.02
CA GLU A 62 -1.04 -19.94 -20.32
C GLU A 62 -1.87 -18.91 -19.56
N PHE A 63 -1.20 -18.03 -18.82
CA PHE A 63 -1.79 -16.82 -18.28
C PHE A 63 -1.50 -15.66 -19.23
N PHE A 64 -2.55 -15.14 -19.83
CA PHE A 64 -2.45 -14.01 -20.75
C PHE A 64 -3.24 -12.80 -20.22
N ASN A 65 -2.63 -11.63 -20.31
CA ASN A 65 -3.28 -10.37 -20.00
C ASN A 65 -2.85 -9.32 -21.02
N THR A 66 -3.79 -8.85 -21.84
CA THR A 66 -3.53 -7.92 -22.93
C THR A 66 -2.84 -6.62 -22.48
N PHE A 67 -3.22 -6.10 -21.32
CA PHE A 67 -2.71 -4.82 -20.80
C PHE A 67 -1.72 -4.98 -19.65
N GLY A 68 -1.56 -6.19 -19.12
CA GLY A 68 -0.65 -6.46 -18.01
C GLY A 68 0.80 -6.19 -18.37
N GLY A 69 1.51 -5.49 -17.51
CA GLY A 69 2.93 -5.21 -17.70
C GLY A 69 3.26 -4.22 -18.82
N ASN A 70 2.28 -3.49 -19.38
CA ASN A 70 2.56 -2.54 -20.44
C ASN A 70 3.51 -1.41 -19.98
N PRO A 71 4.41 -0.94 -20.88
CA PRO A 71 5.44 0.03 -20.50
C PRO A 71 4.90 1.36 -19.96
N VAL A 72 3.76 1.82 -20.45
CA VAL A 72 3.17 3.10 -20.05
C VAL A 72 2.74 3.02 -18.58
N SER A 73 1.92 2.04 -18.23
CA SER A 73 1.44 1.85 -16.86
C SER A 73 2.61 1.59 -15.88
N CYS A 74 3.59 0.78 -16.29
CA CYS A 74 4.78 0.53 -15.47
C CYS A 74 5.60 1.80 -15.24
N SER A 75 5.77 2.65 -16.26
CA SER A 75 6.47 3.93 -16.15
C SER A 75 5.75 4.89 -15.20
N ILE A 76 4.43 4.95 -15.27
CA ILE A 76 3.60 5.76 -14.36
C ILE A 76 3.79 5.28 -12.93
N ALA A 77 3.63 3.98 -12.65
CA ALA A 77 3.79 3.40 -11.33
C ALA A 77 5.20 3.67 -10.75
N LEU A 78 6.23 3.50 -11.57
CA LEU A 78 7.61 3.81 -11.18
C LEU A 78 7.78 5.27 -10.81
N GLN A 79 7.19 6.19 -11.59
CA GLN A 79 7.25 7.62 -11.31
C GLN A 79 6.49 8.00 -10.04
N VAL A 80 5.37 7.37 -9.77
CA VAL A 80 4.62 7.55 -8.50
C VAL A 80 5.49 7.15 -7.31
N ILE A 81 6.08 5.95 -7.33
CA ILE A 81 6.97 5.47 -6.26
C ILE A 81 8.16 6.42 -6.06
N LYS A 82 8.83 6.82 -7.14
CA LYS A 82 9.94 7.78 -7.09
C LYS A 82 9.51 9.10 -6.46
N THR A 83 8.31 9.59 -6.80
CA THR A 83 7.78 10.84 -6.27
C THR A 83 7.47 10.77 -4.78
N VAL A 84 6.82 9.68 -4.32
CA VAL A 84 6.56 9.43 -2.89
C VAL A 84 7.86 9.46 -2.09
N LYS A 85 8.90 8.79 -2.59
CA LYS A 85 10.22 8.76 -1.93
C LYS A 85 10.91 10.11 -1.96
N ARG A 86 11.03 10.75 -3.14
CA ARG A 86 11.71 12.04 -3.32
C ARG A 86 11.08 13.15 -2.48
N LYS A 87 9.76 13.25 -2.48
CA LYS A 87 9.02 14.26 -1.73
C LYS A 87 8.79 13.88 -0.26
N LYS A 88 9.29 12.74 0.19
CA LYS A 88 9.15 12.25 1.58
C LYS A 88 7.69 12.23 2.05
N LEU A 89 6.76 11.85 1.16
CA LEU A 89 5.33 11.93 1.43
C LEU A 89 4.91 11.00 2.58
N GLN A 90 5.58 9.87 2.79
CA GLN A 90 5.37 9.01 3.95
C GLN A 90 5.63 9.76 5.28
N LYS A 91 6.73 10.54 5.35
CA LYS A 91 7.03 11.36 6.53
C LYS A 91 5.95 12.42 6.76
N ASN A 92 5.50 13.07 5.68
CA ASN A 92 4.41 14.04 5.75
C ASN A 92 3.12 13.39 6.27
N ALA A 93 2.74 12.22 5.75
CA ALA A 93 1.56 11.48 6.22
C ALA A 93 1.63 11.21 7.73
N LYS A 94 2.81 10.79 8.24
CA LYS A 94 3.01 10.58 9.68
C LYS A 94 2.81 11.85 10.50
N LEU A 95 3.42 12.97 10.08
CA LEU A 95 3.36 14.23 10.81
C LEU A 95 1.93 14.80 10.84
N VAL A 96 1.31 14.89 9.67
CA VAL A 96 -0.05 15.43 9.53
C VAL A 96 -1.07 14.51 10.21
N GLY A 97 -0.92 13.20 10.06
CA GLY A 97 -1.80 12.21 10.71
C GLY A 97 -1.73 12.28 12.22
N ASN A 98 -0.53 12.43 12.81
CA ASN A 98 -0.38 12.60 14.25
C ASN A 98 -1.00 13.92 14.74
N TYR A 99 -0.78 15.01 14.01
CA TYR A 99 -1.41 16.29 14.31
C TYR A 99 -2.94 16.16 14.31
N PHE A 100 -3.50 15.63 13.22
CA PHE A 100 -4.94 15.44 13.08
C PHE A 100 -5.53 14.56 14.20
N LYS A 101 -4.87 13.44 14.51
CA LYS A 101 -5.29 12.56 15.61
C LYS A 101 -5.33 13.31 16.95
N ASN A 102 -4.28 14.09 17.25
CA ASN A 102 -4.20 14.84 18.51
C ASN A 102 -5.30 15.91 18.60
N GLU A 103 -5.61 16.61 17.52
CA GLU A 103 -6.70 17.58 17.49
C GLU A 103 -8.08 16.92 17.65
N LEU A 104 -8.30 15.75 17.05
CA LEU A 104 -9.53 14.98 17.25
C LEU A 104 -9.68 14.53 18.70
N ILE A 105 -8.61 14.07 19.36
CA ILE A 105 -8.64 13.70 20.78
C ILE A 105 -9.04 14.91 21.63
N LYS A 106 -8.41 16.07 21.41
CA LYS A 106 -8.77 17.30 22.11
C LYS A 106 -10.24 17.69 21.90
N LEU A 107 -10.74 17.55 20.68
CA LEU A 107 -12.13 17.83 20.36
C LEU A 107 -13.07 16.86 21.08
N ALA A 108 -12.76 15.56 21.07
CA ALA A 108 -13.55 14.54 21.73
C ALA A 108 -13.65 14.77 23.25
N PHE A 109 -12.55 15.15 23.91
CA PHE A 109 -12.58 15.56 25.32
C PHE A 109 -13.45 16.78 25.57
N ARG A 110 -13.33 17.84 24.75
CA ARG A 110 -14.16 19.05 24.88
C ARG A 110 -15.63 18.77 24.68
N ALA A 111 -15.98 17.84 23.80
CA ALA A 111 -17.35 17.46 23.50
C ALA A 111 -17.92 16.40 24.45
N HIS A 112 -17.19 15.97 25.48
CA HIS A 112 -17.56 14.90 26.43
C HIS A 112 -17.96 13.58 25.73
N LEU A 113 -17.39 13.33 24.52
CA LEU A 113 -17.68 12.14 23.72
C LEU A 113 -16.85 10.92 24.13
N ILE A 114 -15.80 11.12 24.92
CA ILE A 114 -14.93 10.06 25.41
C ILE A 114 -14.69 10.31 26.89
N ASN A 115 -15.16 9.39 27.73
CA ASN A 115 -14.72 9.24 29.11
C ASN A 115 -13.56 8.23 29.11
N LEU A 116 -12.33 8.70 29.23
CA LEU A 116 -11.13 7.87 29.46
C LEU A 116 -10.74 7.95 30.92
#